data_e7e1eabef414ae1531ab5cce94a98b00
#
_entry.id   e7e1eabef414ae1531ab5cce94a98b00
#
_cell.length_a   1.000
_cell.length_b   1.000
_cell.length_c   1.000
_cell.angle_alpha   90.00
_cell.angle_beta   90.00
_cell.angle_gamma   90.00
#
_symmetry.space_group_name_H-M   'P 1'
#
loop_
_entity.id
_entity.type
_entity.pdbx_description
1 polymer ?
#
loop_
_entity_poly.entity_id
_entity_poly.type
_entity_poly.pdbx_seq_one_letter_code
_entity_poly.pdbx_strand_id
1 'polypeptide(L)'
;EQEKGLPETFTASVLKREELTPTDYGNLVALPHPERAFQERAFVAVAVLKEPIFWFRQKVQVVFLTAIGREEDENLQQFYEATTDLILRPADVQNLIRHPNYDRLIQLLRRAEE
;
A
#
# COMPACT_ATOMS: atom_id res chain seq x y z
N GLU A 1 -10.75 0.55 9.46
CA GLU A 1 -10.55 1.76 10.28
C GLU A 1 -10.85 1.53 11.74
N GLN A 2 -12.03 1.03 12.04
CA GLN A 2 -12.46 0.78 13.41
C GLN A 2 -11.54 -0.21 14.12
N GLU A 3 -11.07 -1.21 13.42
CA GLU A 3 -10.16 -2.21 13.96
C GLU A 3 -8.82 -1.61 14.41
N LYS A 4 -8.42 -0.52 13.79
CA LYS A 4 -7.17 0.17 14.10
C LYS A 4 -7.37 1.42 14.96
N GLY A 5 -8.61 1.69 15.40
CA GLY A 5 -8.91 2.87 16.19
C GLY A 5 -8.78 4.18 15.43
N LEU A 6 -8.84 4.14 14.10
CA LEU A 6 -8.74 5.32 13.28
C LEU A 6 -10.07 6.08 13.20
N PRO A 7 -10.05 7.41 13.13
CA PRO A 7 -11.30 8.18 13.02
C PRO A 7 -11.93 8.04 11.63
N GLU A 8 -13.23 8.32 11.54
CA GLU A 8 -13.94 8.30 10.27
C GLU A 8 -13.33 9.23 9.23
N THR A 9 -12.73 10.32 9.68
CA THR A 9 -12.06 11.28 8.81
C THR A 9 -10.86 10.68 8.09
N PHE A 10 -10.34 9.55 8.55
CA PHE A 10 -9.24 8.86 7.89
C PHE A 10 -9.65 8.43 6.48
N THR A 11 -10.76 7.71 6.34
CA THR A 11 -11.24 7.28 5.02
C THR A 11 -11.48 8.47 4.09
N ALA A 12 -12.12 9.52 4.61
CA ALA A 12 -12.37 10.72 3.82
C ALA A 12 -11.07 11.36 3.33
N SER A 13 -10.04 11.40 4.18
CA SER A 13 -8.73 11.94 3.82
C SER A 13 -8.06 11.11 2.72
N VAL A 14 -8.12 9.78 2.82
CA VAL A 14 -7.55 8.88 1.81
C VAL A 14 -8.24 9.08 0.47
N LEU A 15 -9.57 9.10 0.46
CA LEU A 15 -10.35 9.27 -0.77
C LEU A 15 -10.09 10.63 -1.41
N LYS A 16 -10.00 11.68 -0.62
CA LYS A 16 -9.72 13.02 -1.11
C LYS A 16 -8.32 13.08 -1.74
N ARG A 17 -7.34 12.46 -1.12
CA ARG A 17 -5.99 12.40 -1.67
C ARG A 17 -5.97 11.67 -3.02
N GLU A 18 -6.70 10.55 -3.14
CA GLU A 18 -6.79 9.78 -4.37
C GLU A 18 -7.50 10.56 -5.49
N GLU A 19 -8.48 11.39 -5.16
CA GLU A 19 -9.15 12.25 -6.14
C GLU A 19 -8.19 13.26 -6.76
N LEU A 20 -7.24 13.76 -5.98
CA LEU A 20 -6.26 14.73 -6.47
C LEU A 20 -5.28 14.07 -7.44
N THR A 21 -4.68 12.97 -7.04
CA THR A 21 -3.75 12.20 -7.87
C THR A 21 -3.81 10.75 -7.41
N PRO A 22 -4.39 9.85 -8.21
CA PRO A 22 -4.44 8.44 -7.82
C PRO A 22 -3.05 7.85 -7.60
N THR A 23 -2.95 6.97 -6.61
CA THR A 23 -1.68 6.33 -6.25
C THR A 23 -1.52 4.95 -6.89
N ASP A 24 -2.09 4.76 -8.07
CA ASP A 24 -1.90 3.55 -8.86
C ASP A 24 -0.60 3.67 -9.66
N TYR A 25 0.37 2.84 -9.32
CA TYR A 25 1.72 2.93 -9.90
C TYR A 25 1.93 2.01 -11.10
N GLY A 26 0.87 1.43 -11.63
CA GLY A 26 0.99 0.40 -12.64
C GLY A 26 1.23 -0.97 -12.02
N ASN A 27 1.39 -2.01 -12.84
CA ASN A 27 1.59 -3.39 -12.41
C ASN A 27 0.55 -3.88 -11.41
N LEU A 28 -0.70 -3.35 -11.46
CA LEU A 28 -1.81 -3.74 -10.60
C LEU A 28 -1.67 -3.32 -9.14
N VAL A 29 -0.84 -2.33 -8.84
CA VAL A 29 -0.58 -1.91 -7.45
C VAL A 29 -1.01 -0.47 -7.21
N ALA A 30 -1.66 -0.23 -6.07
CA ALA A 30 -1.98 1.10 -5.56
C ALA A 30 -1.46 1.28 -4.13
N LEU A 31 -1.11 2.51 -3.78
CA LEU A 31 -0.60 2.88 -2.46
C LEU A 31 -1.41 4.05 -1.86
N PRO A 32 -2.71 3.86 -1.60
CA PRO A 32 -3.49 4.95 -1.01
C PRO A 32 -3.00 5.31 0.39
N HIS A 33 -3.06 6.61 0.69
CA HIS A 33 -2.69 7.11 2.01
C HIS A 33 -3.47 8.38 2.30
N PRO A 34 -3.62 8.79 3.58
CA PRO A 34 -4.32 10.04 3.91
C PRO A 34 -3.45 11.25 3.60
N GLU A 35 -4.08 12.43 3.58
CA GLU A 35 -3.36 13.70 3.37
C GLU A 35 -2.49 14.08 4.57
N ARG A 36 -2.81 13.56 5.76
CA ARG A 36 -2.11 13.89 7.00
C ARG A 36 -2.08 12.70 7.94
N ALA A 37 -1.24 12.79 8.97
CA ALA A 37 -1.17 11.77 10.00
C ALA A 37 -2.35 11.89 10.97
N PHE A 38 -2.93 10.74 11.34
CA PHE A 38 -4.05 10.66 12.29
C PHE A 38 -3.66 9.99 13.61
N GLN A 39 -2.48 9.38 13.68
CA GLN A 39 -1.99 8.68 14.86
C GLN A 39 -0.48 8.84 14.96
N GLU A 40 0.11 8.40 16.08
CA GLU A 40 1.54 8.57 16.33
C GLU A 40 2.40 7.63 15.48
N ARG A 41 2.00 6.37 15.35
CA ARG A 41 2.77 5.37 14.61
C ARG A 41 2.15 5.08 13.26
N ALA A 42 3.02 4.91 12.26
CA ALA A 42 2.59 4.47 10.94
C ALA A 42 2.29 2.98 10.94
N PHE A 43 1.38 2.57 10.07
CA PHE A 43 1.18 1.15 9.77
C PHE A 43 0.72 0.99 8.33
N VAL A 44 0.78 -0.24 7.83
CA VAL A 44 0.37 -0.56 6.47
C VAL A 44 -0.54 -1.78 6.50
N ALA A 45 -1.67 -1.67 5.82
CA ALA A 45 -2.56 -2.80 5.57
C ALA A 45 -2.46 -3.18 4.10
N VAL A 46 -2.26 -4.46 3.83
CA VAL A 46 -2.10 -4.96 2.47
C VAL A 46 -3.31 -5.81 2.10
N ALA A 47 -3.95 -5.49 0.99
CA ALA A 47 -5.05 -6.28 0.45
C ALA A 47 -4.65 -6.82 -0.92
N VAL A 48 -4.80 -8.14 -1.10
CA VAL A 48 -4.65 -8.78 -2.40
C VAL A 48 -6.03 -9.24 -2.82
N LEU A 49 -6.55 -8.67 -3.90
CA LEU A 49 -7.90 -8.93 -4.36
C LEU A 49 -7.94 -10.20 -5.22
N LYS A 50 -9.05 -10.91 -5.18
CA LYS A 50 -9.23 -12.11 -6.00
C LYS A 50 -9.23 -11.79 -7.48
N GLU A 51 -9.77 -10.62 -7.83
CA GLU A 51 -9.82 -10.14 -9.20
C GLU A 51 -9.44 -8.68 -9.22
N PRO A 52 -8.82 -8.19 -10.32
CA PRO A 52 -8.50 -6.77 -10.42
C PRO A 52 -9.77 -5.92 -10.47
N ILE A 53 -9.67 -4.72 -9.91
CA ILE A 53 -10.74 -3.72 -9.98
C ILE A 53 -10.20 -2.47 -10.63
N PHE A 54 -11.09 -1.64 -11.16
CA PHE A 54 -10.67 -0.33 -11.65
C PHE A 54 -10.42 0.61 -10.49
N TRP A 55 -9.21 1.16 -10.45
CA TRP A 55 -8.80 2.18 -9.50
C TRP A 55 -8.62 3.46 -10.30
N PHE A 56 -9.70 4.24 -10.38
CA PHE A 56 -9.77 5.39 -11.29
C PHE A 56 -9.57 4.97 -12.75
N ARG A 57 -8.37 5.09 -13.30
CA ARG A 57 -8.11 4.79 -14.71
C ARG A 57 -7.41 3.48 -14.97
N GLN A 58 -6.90 2.84 -13.93
CA GLN A 58 -6.10 1.63 -14.07
C GLN A 58 -6.65 0.49 -13.24
N LYS A 59 -6.33 -0.73 -13.63
CA LYS A 59 -6.71 -1.90 -12.87
C LYS A 59 -5.72 -2.11 -11.73
N VAL A 60 -6.24 -2.48 -10.56
CA VAL A 60 -5.46 -2.71 -9.35
C VAL A 60 -5.92 -4.03 -8.72
N GLN A 61 -4.98 -4.81 -8.25
CA GLN A 61 -5.25 -6.07 -7.55
C GLN A 61 -4.53 -6.14 -6.20
N VAL A 62 -3.49 -5.34 -5.99
CA VAL A 62 -2.77 -5.26 -4.73
C VAL A 62 -2.84 -3.83 -4.21
N VAL A 63 -3.30 -3.67 -2.98
CA VAL A 63 -3.46 -2.35 -2.36
C VAL A 63 -2.65 -2.30 -1.07
N PHE A 64 -1.74 -1.34 -0.98
CA PHE A 64 -0.97 -1.05 0.23
C PHE A 64 -1.54 0.22 0.87
N LEU A 65 -2.51 0.05 1.75
CA LEU A 65 -3.11 1.19 2.47
C LEU A 65 -2.18 1.61 3.59
N THR A 66 -1.63 2.80 3.49
CA THR A 66 -0.63 3.31 4.44
C THR A 66 -1.25 4.34 5.37
N ALA A 67 -1.10 4.14 6.67
CA ALA A 67 -1.44 5.13 7.67
C ALA A 67 -0.15 5.83 8.11
N ILE A 68 -0.01 7.10 7.74
CA ILE A 68 1.17 7.90 8.04
C ILE A 68 1.16 8.24 9.53
N GLY A 69 2.29 8.04 10.22
CA GLY A 69 2.45 8.41 11.61
C GLY A 69 3.00 9.81 11.77
N ARG A 70 2.76 10.42 12.94
CA ARG A 70 3.30 11.73 13.28
C ARG A 70 4.79 11.66 13.59
N GLU A 71 5.27 10.54 14.09
CA GLU A 71 6.68 10.33 14.37
C GLU A 71 7.41 9.95 13.09
N GLU A 72 8.67 10.37 12.98
CA GLU A 72 9.52 9.92 11.89
C GLU A 72 9.72 8.41 12.03
N ASP A 73 9.64 7.70 10.91
CA ASP A 73 9.73 6.25 10.90
C ASP A 73 10.62 5.79 9.76
N GLU A 74 11.87 5.42 10.10
CA GLU A 74 12.83 4.90 9.12
C GLU A 74 12.35 3.58 8.53
N ASN A 75 11.63 2.77 9.31
CA ASN A 75 11.08 1.52 8.82
C ASN A 75 10.03 1.75 7.74
N LEU A 76 9.23 2.79 7.90
CA LEU A 76 8.25 3.15 6.88
C LEU A 76 8.94 3.56 5.58
N GLN A 77 10.01 4.34 5.68
CA GLN A 77 10.77 4.76 4.50
C GLN A 77 11.39 3.57 3.79
N GLN A 78 11.99 2.64 4.53
CA GLN A 78 12.53 1.40 3.97
C GLN A 78 11.43 0.58 3.29
N PHE A 79 10.25 0.53 3.92
CA PHE A 79 9.10 -0.15 3.34
C PHE A 79 8.70 0.46 1.99
N TYR A 80 8.64 1.79 1.91
CA TYR A 80 8.33 2.46 0.65
C TYR A 80 9.34 2.16 -0.44
N GLU A 81 10.62 2.17 -0.11
CA GLU A 81 11.67 1.85 -1.06
C GLU A 81 11.55 0.41 -1.56
N ALA A 82 11.36 -0.53 -0.64
CA ALA A 82 11.18 -1.95 -1.00
C ALA A 82 9.94 -2.17 -1.84
N THR A 83 8.84 -1.48 -1.53
CA THR A 83 7.59 -1.58 -2.28
C THR A 83 7.76 -1.01 -3.69
N THR A 84 8.43 0.12 -3.82
CA THR A 84 8.70 0.72 -5.13
C THR A 84 9.51 -0.23 -6.00
N ASP A 85 10.54 -0.86 -5.42
CA ASP A 85 11.34 -1.83 -6.15
C ASP A 85 10.51 -3.06 -6.55
N LEU A 86 9.62 -3.51 -5.67
CA LEU A 86 8.71 -4.62 -5.99
C LEU A 86 7.80 -4.28 -7.16
N ILE A 87 7.23 -3.08 -7.19
CA ILE A 87 6.34 -2.63 -8.26
C ILE A 87 7.05 -2.68 -9.62
N LEU A 88 8.36 -2.43 -9.63
CA LEU A 88 9.15 -2.48 -10.87
C LEU A 88 9.46 -3.90 -11.35
N ARG A 89 9.02 -4.90 -10.61
CA ARG A 89 9.22 -6.32 -10.96
C ARG A 89 7.88 -7.02 -11.16
N PRO A 90 7.28 -6.92 -12.37
CA PRO A 90 5.93 -7.46 -12.62
C PRO A 90 5.78 -8.94 -12.27
N ALA A 91 6.82 -9.75 -12.51
CA ALA A 91 6.76 -11.18 -12.19
C ALA A 91 6.60 -11.41 -10.68
N ASP A 92 7.22 -10.57 -9.85
CA ASP A 92 7.11 -10.68 -8.39
C ASP A 92 5.75 -10.20 -7.90
N VAL A 93 5.17 -9.17 -8.52
CA VAL A 93 3.79 -8.76 -8.21
C VAL A 93 2.83 -9.90 -8.52
N GLN A 94 2.98 -10.55 -9.67
CA GLN A 94 2.15 -11.71 -10.04
C GLN A 94 2.35 -12.88 -9.06
N ASN A 95 3.57 -13.07 -8.57
CA ASN A 95 3.87 -14.09 -7.57
C ASN A 95 3.09 -13.83 -6.28
N LEU A 96 3.06 -12.58 -5.81
CA LEU A 96 2.30 -12.20 -4.62
C LEU A 96 0.79 -12.43 -4.83
N ILE A 97 0.28 -12.09 -6.01
CA ILE A 97 -1.13 -12.29 -6.33
C ILE A 97 -1.50 -13.78 -6.26
N ARG A 98 -0.64 -14.65 -6.76
CA ARG A 98 -0.87 -16.11 -6.72
C ARG A 98 -0.68 -16.70 -5.33
N HIS A 99 0.15 -16.09 -4.50
CA HIS A 99 0.46 -16.56 -3.15
C HIS A 99 0.27 -15.42 -2.14
N PRO A 100 -0.99 -15.00 -1.90
CA PRO A 100 -1.28 -13.80 -1.12
C PRO A 100 -1.20 -14.06 0.40
N ASN A 101 -0.01 -14.25 0.90
CA ASN A 101 0.21 -14.45 2.33
C ASN A 101 1.36 -13.58 2.83
N TYR A 102 1.42 -13.40 4.13
CA TYR A 102 2.37 -12.51 4.78
C TYR A 102 3.82 -12.92 4.50
N ASP A 103 4.11 -14.20 4.61
CA ASP A 103 5.48 -14.70 4.41
C ASP A 103 5.97 -14.43 3.00
N ARG A 104 5.11 -14.63 2.01
CA ARG A 104 5.46 -14.35 0.63
C ARG A 104 5.73 -12.87 0.40
N LEU A 105 4.87 -12.01 0.97
CA LEU A 105 5.08 -10.56 0.88
C LEU A 105 6.44 -10.16 1.44
N ILE A 106 6.77 -10.65 2.62
CA ILE A 106 8.04 -10.32 3.27
C ILE A 106 9.22 -10.82 2.43
N GLN A 107 9.15 -12.03 1.87
CA GLN A 107 10.19 -12.55 1.00
C GLN A 107 10.44 -11.66 -0.21
N LEU A 108 9.36 -11.22 -0.84
CA LEU A 108 9.45 -10.38 -2.04
C LEU A 108 9.99 -8.98 -1.71
N LEU A 109 9.59 -8.41 -0.58
CA LEU A 109 10.10 -7.12 -0.14
C LEU A 109 11.59 -7.19 0.23
N ARG A 110 12.02 -8.26 0.87
CA ARG A 110 13.44 -8.46 1.20
C ARG A 110 14.31 -8.61 -0.03
N ARG A 111 13.76 -9.20 -1.08
CA ARG A 111 14.48 -9.34 -2.35
C ARG A 111 14.88 -7.99 -2.93
N ALA A 112 14.04 -6.99 -2.73
CA ALA A 112 14.30 -5.62 -3.19
C ALA A 112 15.45 -4.96 -2.44
N GLU A 113 15.74 -5.40 -1.21
CA GLU A 113 16.82 -4.86 -0.39
C GLU A 113 18.18 -5.46 -0.71
N GLU A 114 18.21 -6.58 -1.42
CA GLU A 114 19.47 -7.25 -1.81
C GLU A 114 20.11 -6.61 -3.08
#